data_02f32ddfca45dd7ffa5fd0a610eedd85
#
_entry.id   02f32ddfca45dd7ffa5fd0a610eedd85
#
_cell.length_a   1.000
_cell.length_b   1.000
_cell.length_c   1.000
_cell.angle_alpha   90.00
_cell.angle_beta   90.00
_cell.angle_gamma   90.00
#
_symmetry.space_group_name_H-M   'P 1'
#
loop_
_entity.id
_entity.type
_entity.pdbx_description
1 polymer ?
#
loop_
_entity_poly.entity_id
_entity_poly.type
_entity_poly.pdbx_seq_one_letter_code
_entity_poly.pdbx_strand_id
1 'polypeptide(L)'
;MASNRHLGRIVALQTLYEYEFRTQAEDTTVSVDEVLNRNLERYESAIEDKAFVKELVEGVIREQSALDDEIRPIAPEWPIEQIARIDRTILRMGLYELLHRADVVPPKVVINEAVELAKAFGSDNSSKFVNGVLGTAYRTLIEDTAHDSTAEV
;
A
#
# COMPACT_ATOMS: atom_id res chain seq x y z
N MET A 1 12.70 -13.59 2.62
CA MET A 1 11.94 -14.39 1.68
C MET A 1 10.59 -13.74 1.40
N ALA A 2 10.10 -13.85 0.17
CA ALA A 2 8.86 -13.20 -0.26
C ALA A 2 7.64 -13.61 0.58
N SER A 3 7.56 -14.88 0.99
CA SER A 3 6.44 -15.40 1.77
C SER A 3 6.26 -14.71 3.12
N ASN A 4 7.34 -14.31 3.76
CA ASN A 4 7.27 -13.64 5.07
C ASN A 4 6.78 -12.20 4.93
N ARG A 5 7.16 -11.54 3.86
CA ARG A 5 6.69 -10.19 3.59
C ARG A 5 5.22 -10.17 3.17
N HIS A 6 4.74 -11.25 2.57
CA HIS A 6 3.33 -11.36 2.23
C HIS A 6 2.46 -11.26 3.49
N LEU A 7 2.76 -12.04 4.53
CA LEU A 7 2.04 -11.95 5.79
C LEU A 7 2.22 -10.57 6.43
N GLY A 8 3.43 -10.02 6.35
CA GLY A 8 3.69 -8.67 6.83
C GLY A 8 2.80 -7.62 6.16
N ARG A 9 2.59 -7.75 4.85
CA ARG A 9 1.70 -6.85 4.12
C ARG A 9 0.24 -7.03 4.54
N ILE A 10 -0.18 -8.26 4.84
CA ILE A 10 -1.53 -8.51 5.37
C ILE A 10 -1.71 -7.78 6.71
N VAL A 11 -0.72 -7.87 7.60
CA VAL A 11 -0.78 -7.18 8.89
C VAL A 11 -0.80 -5.66 8.69
N ALA A 12 0.01 -5.14 7.77
CA ALA A 12 0.01 -3.72 7.47
C ALA A 12 -1.36 -3.25 6.94
N LEU A 13 -1.96 -4.03 6.03
CA LEU A 13 -3.29 -3.73 5.49
C LEU A 13 -4.33 -3.68 6.60
N GLN A 14 -4.35 -4.69 7.47
CA GLN A 14 -5.30 -4.74 8.58
C GLN A 14 -5.12 -3.55 9.53
N THR A 15 -3.89 -3.18 9.81
CA THR A 15 -3.57 -2.05 10.69
C THR A 15 -4.04 -0.73 10.09
N LEU A 16 -3.69 -0.49 8.84
CA LEU A 16 -4.06 0.75 8.16
C LEU A 16 -5.58 0.87 7.98
N TYR A 17 -6.23 -0.23 7.63
CA TYR A 17 -7.69 -0.27 7.48
C TYR A 17 -8.40 0.06 8.79
N GLU A 18 -8.02 -0.60 9.87
CA GLU A 18 -8.63 -0.35 11.18
C GLU A 18 -8.39 1.08 11.63
N TYR A 19 -7.16 1.57 11.49
CA TYR A 19 -6.82 2.93 11.90
C TYR A 19 -7.66 3.98 11.17
N GLU A 20 -7.76 3.85 9.84
CA GLU A 20 -8.56 4.79 9.05
C GLU A 20 -10.04 4.69 9.40
N PHE A 21 -10.56 3.47 9.54
CA PHE A 21 -11.96 3.24 9.88
C PHE A 21 -12.31 3.92 11.22
N ARG A 22 -11.47 3.69 12.24
CA ARG A 22 -11.72 4.26 13.58
C ARG A 22 -11.55 5.78 13.58
N THR A 23 -10.58 6.29 12.85
CA THR A 23 -10.36 7.73 12.74
C THR A 23 -11.55 8.41 12.07
N GLN A 24 -12.07 7.84 11.00
CA GLN A 24 -13.23 8.40 10.30
C GLN A 24 -14.52 8.24 11.12
N ALA A 25 -14.57 7.28 12.01
CA ALA A 25 -15.69 7.10 12.95
C ALA A 25 -15.55 8.01 14.19
N GLU A 26 -14.60 8.94 14.15
CA GLU A 26 -14.36 9.92 15.21
C GLU A 26 -13.89 9.29 16.54
N ASP A 27 -13.23 8.13 16.48
CA ASP A 27 -12.61 7.52 17.64
C ASP A 27 -11.30 8.25 17.95
N THR A 28 -11.35 9.17 18.89
CA THR A 28 -10.19 9.97 19.28
C THR A 28 -9.16 9.20 20.11
N THR A 29 -9.50 7.96 20.50
CA THR A 29 -8.61 7.13 21.33
C THR A 29 -7.71 6.23 20.49
N VAL A 30 -7.96 6.10 19.19
CA VAL A 30 -7.20 5.21 18.34
C VAL A 30 -5.76 5.71 18.17
N SER A 31 -4.80 4.81 18.32
CA SER A 31 -3.39 5.06 18.06
C SER A 31 -2.90 4.03 17.06
N VAL A 32 -2.23 4.49 16.00
CA VAL A 32 -1.70 3.57 15.00
C VAL A 32 -0.68 2.62 15.63
N ASP A 33 0.13 3.10 16.57
CA ASP A 33 1.12 2.26 17.24
C ASP A 33 0.47 1.14 18.05
N GLU A 34 -0.64 1.42 18.73
CA GLU A 34 -1.34 0.40 19.49
C GLU A 34 -1.95 -0.66 18.58
N VAL A 35 -2.57 -0.24 17.47
CA VAL A 35 -3.18 -1.16 16.51
C VAL A 35 -2.07 -2.02 15.88
N LEU A 36 -0.98 -1.38 15.47
CA LEU A 36 0.15 -2.09 14.87
C LEU A 36 0.76 -3.11 15.82
N ASN A 37 1.06 -2.70 17.04
CA ASN A 37 1.67 -3.59 18.04
C ASN A 37 0.78 -4.77 18.38
N ARG A 38 -0.52 -4.54 18.52
CA ARG A 38 -1.48 -5.61 18.76
C ARG A 38 -1.48 -6.63 17.63
N ASN A 39 -1.49 -6.15 16.38
CA ASN A 39 -1.50 -7.03 15.22
C ASN A 39 -0.17 -7.76 15.04
N LEU A 40 0.96 -7.10 15.32
CA LEU A 40 2.27 -7.75 15.28
C LEU A 40 2.38 -8.85 16.34
N GLU A 41 1.87 -8.62 17.54
CA GLU A 41 1.88 -9.63 18.60
C GLU A 41 1.04 -10.85 18.22
N ARG A 42 -0.10 -10.64 17.55
CA ARG A 42 -0.96 -11.73 17.12
C ARG A 42 -0.24 -12.70 16.18
N TYR A 43 0.67 -12.19 15.35
CA TYR A 43 1.37 -13.00 14.36
C TYR A 43 2.87 -13.09 14.64
N GLU A 44 3.28 -12.88 15.89
CA GLU A 44 4.69 -12.73 16.26
C GLU A 44 5.58 -13.87 15.79
N SER A 45 5.10 -15.12 15.92
CA SER A 45 5.90 -16.28 15.52
C SER A 45 6.02 -16.45 14.01
N ALA A 46 5.15 -15.81 13.24
CA ALA A 46 5.09 -15.98 11.78
C ALA A 46 5.74 -14.83 11.02
N ILE A 47 5.90 -13.66 11.65
CA ILE A 47 6.50 -12.50 11.00
C ILE A 47 7.96 -12.39 11.39
N GLU A 48 8.85 -12.58 10.43
CA GLU A 48 10.29 -12.48 10.67
C GLU A 48 10.80 -11.03 10.60
N ASP A 49 10.20 -10.22 9.74
CA ASP A 49 10.65 -8.85 9.50
C ASP A 49 9.61 -7.85 9.98
N LYS A 50 9.58 -7.62 11.29
CA LYS A 50 8.67 -6.64 11.90
C LYS A 50 9.01 -5.21 11.48
N ALA A 51 10.29 -4.95 11.22
CA ALA A 51 10.72 -3.63 10.78
C ALA A 51 10.12 -3.25 9.44
N PHE A 52 9.99 -4.22 8.52
CA PHE A 52 9.34 -4.00 7.24
C PHE A 52 7.87 -3.58 7.42
N VAL A 53 7.15 -4.28 8.28
CA VAL A 53 5.73 -3.98 8.54
C VAL A 53 5.58 -2.58 9.14
N LYS A 54 6.38 -2.27 10.14
CA LYS A 54 6.34 -0.98 10.82
C LYS A 54 6.65 0.16 9.85
N GLU A 55 7.69 0.00 9.03
CA GLU A 55 8.10 1.00 8.06
C GLU A 55 7.01 1.24 7.02
N LEU A 56 6.37 0.17 6.54
CA LEU A 56 5.28 0.28 5.57
C LEU A 56 4.09 1.03 6.16
N VAL A 57 3.65 0.68 7.37
CA VAL A 57 2.53 1.34 8.03
C VAL A 57 2.83 2.82 8.28
N GLU A 58 3.97 3.10 8.89
CA GLU A 58 4.34 4.49 9.21
C GLU A 58 4.56 5.32 7.96
N GLY A 59 5.17 4.73 6.94
CA GLY A 59 5.41 5.41 5.66
C GLY A 59 4.12 5.78 4.95
N VAL A 60 3.17 4.86 4.88
CA VAL A 60 1.87 5.13 4.24
C VAL A 60 1.14 6.27 4.97
N ILE A 61 1.14 6.25 6.30
CA ILE A 61 0.47 7.30 7.08
C ILE A 61 1.16 8.65 6.87
N ARG A 62 2.49 8.67 6.94
CA ARG A 62 3.27 9.90 6.75
C ARG A 62 3.07 10.49 5.36
N GLU A 63 3.03 9.65 4.34
CA GLU A 63 2.99 10.07 2.94
C GLU A 63 1.57 10.04 2.35
N GLN A 64 0.54 9.80 3.15
CA GLN A 64 -0.81 9.55 2.65
C GLN A 64 -1.31 10.64 1.70
N SER A 65 -1.14 11.90 2.04
CA SER A 65 -1.59 13.01 1.21
C SER A 65 -0.89 13.03 -0.13
N ALA A 66 0.43 12.84 -0.13
CA ALA A 66 1.22 12.80 -1.36
C ALA A 66 0.85 11.58 -2.22
N LEU A 67 0.63 10.44 -1.57
CA LEU A 67 0.20 9.23 -2.29
C LEU A 67 -1.15 9.44 -2.96
N ASP A 68 -2.10 10.03 -2.26
CA ASP A 68 -3.42 10.32 -2.81
C ASP A 68 -3.34 11.28 -4.00
N ASP A 69 -2.46 12.28 -3.92
CA ASP A 69 -2.24 13.22 -5.02
C ASP A 69 -1.71 12.52 -6.27
N GLU A 70 -0.88 11.48 -6.11
CA GLU A 70 -0.39 10.70 -7.23
C GLU A 70 -1.43 9.74 -7.78
N ILE A 71 -2.33 9.25 -6.94
CA ILE A 71 -3.39 8.31 -7.36
C ILE A 71 -4.47 9.02 -8.18
N ARG A 72 -4.84 10.25 -7.81
CA ARG A 72 -5.95 10.96 -8.45
C ARG A 72 -5.87 11.03 -9.98
N PRO A 73 -4.76 11.44 -10.59
CA PRO A 73 -4.69 11.51 -12.05
C PRO A 73 -4.61 10.14 -12.72
N ILE A 74 -4.21 9.10 -11.99
CA ILE A 74 -4.07 7.75 -12.51
C ILE A 74 -5.40 7.00 -12.48
N ALA A 75 -6.29 7.38 -11.55
CA ALA A 75 -7.63 6.80 -11.42
C ALA A 75 -8.69 7.90 -11.54
N PRO A 76 -8.80 8.58 -12.71
CA PRO A 76 -9.63 9.79 -12.83
C PRO A 76 -11.12 9.53 -12.81
N GLU A 77 -11.57 8.30 -13.08
CA GLU A 77 -12.99 7.96 -13.13
C GLU A 77 -13.64 7.92 -11.74
N TRP A 78 -12.84 7.82 -10.68
CA TRP A 78 -13.34 7.70 -9.33
C TRP A 78 -12.63 8.67 -8.41
N PRO A 79 -13.35 9.60 -7.77
CA PRO A 79 -12.76 10.38 -6.67
C PRO A 79 -12.20 9.41 -5.63
N ILE A 80 -11.03 9.74 -5.08
CA ILE A 80 -10.36 8.84 -4.15
C ILE A 80 -11.23 8.48 -2.95
N GLU A 81 -12.09 9.40 -2.55
CA GLU A 81 -13.01 9.22 -1.43
C GLU A 81 -14.11 8.17 -1.75
N GLN A 82 -14.35 7.91 -3.04
CA GLN A 82 -15.35 6.93 -3.49
C GLN A 82 -14.75 5.56 -3.78
N ILE A 83 -13.42 5.46 -3.81
CA ILE A 83 -12.78 4.16 -3.94
C ILE A 83 -12.99 3.39 -2.64
N ALA A 84 -13.39 2.11 -2.73
CA ALA A 84 -13.59 1.28 -1.55
C ALA A 84 -12.35 1.34 -0.65
N ARG A 85 -12.57 1.43 0.68
CA ARG A 85 -11.46 1.62 1.61
C ARG A 85 -10.39 0.54 1.47
N ILE A 86 -10.79 -0.71 1.25
CA ILE A 86 -9.82 -1.79 1.11
C ILE A 86 -8.94 -1.58 -0.13
N ASP A 87 -9.53 -1.21 -1.25
CA ASP A 87 -8.80 -0.96 -2.50
C ASP A 87 -7.89 0.26 -2.35
N ARG A 88 -8.41 1.32 -1.75
CA ARG A 88 -7.64 2.54 -1.51
C ARG A 88 -6.42 2.28 -0.63
N THR A 89 -6.60 1.51 0.43
CA THR A 89 -5.49 1.16 1.33
C THR A 89 -4.44 0.35 0.59
N ILE A 90 -4.86 -0.63 -0.21
CA ILE A 90 -3.93 -1.44 -1.00
C ILE A 90 -3.17 -0.58 -2.00
N LEU A 91 -3.87 0.36 -2.67
CA LEU A 91 -3.22 1.27 -3.62
C LEU A 91 -2.17 2.14 -2.94
N ARG A 92 -2.48 2.68 -1.76
CA ARG A 92 -1.53 3.48 -1.00
C ARG A 92 -0.29 2.68 -0.61
N MET A 93 -0.51 1.44 -0.15
CA MET A 93 0.59 0.55 0.21
C MET A 93 1.49 0.24 -0.98
N GLY A 94 0.88 -0.16 -2.10
CA GLY A 94 1.63 -0.50 -3.31
C GLY A 94 2.38 0.70 -3.86
N LEU A 95 1.73 1.85 -3.93
CA LEU A 95 2.38 3.05 -4.43
C LEU A 95 3.51 3.50 -3.51
N TYR A 96 3.34 3.40 -2.20
CA TYR A 96 4.41 3.70 -1.26
C TYR A 96 5.64 2.83 -1.53
N GLU A 97 5.46 1.52 -1.69
CA GLU A 97 6.58 0.63 -1.98
C GLU A 97 7.23 0.95 -3.32
N LEU A 98 6.43 1.26 -4.36
CA LEU A 98 6.97 1.60 -5.68
C LEU A 98 7.81 2.88 -5.64
N LEU A 99 7.38 3.88 -4.89
CA LEU A 99 8.05 5.18 -4.87
C LEU A 99 9.19 5.25 -3.86
N HIS A 100 9.08 4.54 -2.74
CA HIS A 100 10.00 4.73 -1.61
C HIS A 100 10.84 3.48 -1.27
N ARG A 101 10.47 2.30 -1.79
CA ARG A 101 11.15 1.06 -1.45
C ARG A 101 11.64 0.27 -2.67
N ALA A 102 11.83 0.98 -3.79
CA ALA A 102 12.28 0.35 -5.04
C ALA A 102 13.68 -0.29 -4.91
N ASP A 103 14.48 0.21 -3.98
CA ASP A 103 15.81 -0.33 -3.68
C ASP A 103 15.76 -1.68 -2.97
N VAL A 104 14.65 -1.99 -2.33
CA VAL A 104 14.49 -3.20 -1.50
C VAL A 104 13.55 -4.21 -2.16
N VAL A 105 12.49 -3.72 -2.83
CA VAL A 105 11.46 -4.59 -3.39
C VAL A 105 11.29 -4.27 -4.87
N PRO A 106 11.49 -5.25 -5.77
CA PRO A 106 11.28 -5.02 -7.21
C PRO A 106 9.83 -4.63 -7.52
N PRO A 107 9.61 -3.71 -8.48
CA PRO A 107 8.25 -3.26 -8.81
C PRO A 107 7.27 -4.38 -9.17
N LYS A 108 7.71 -5.40 -9.88
CA LYS A 108 6.83 -6.53 -10.22
C LYS A 108 6.34 -7.27 -8.99
N VAL A 109 7.20 -7.40 -7.98
CA VAL A 109 6.84 -8.05 -6.72
C VAL A 109 5.81 -7.18 -5.99
N VAL A 110 6.01 -5.87 -5.95
CA VAL A 110 5.07 -4.95 -5.31
C VAL A 110 3.69 -5.07 -5.92
N ILE A 111 3.61 -5.01 -7.26
CA ILE A 111 2.33 -5.05 -7.96
C ILE A 111 1.64 -6.41 -7.77
N ASN A 112 2.39 -7.50 -7.91
CA ASN A 112 1.83 -8.85 -7.71
C ASN A 112 1.29 -9.04 -6.29
N GLU A 113 2.02 -8.56 -5.28
CA GLU A 113 1.58 -8.65 -3.89
C GLU A 113 0.31 -7.82 -3.65
N ALA A 114 0.23 -6.62 -4.23
CA ALA A 114 -0.97 -5.79 -4.12
C ALA A 114 -2.18 -6.48 -4.78
N VAL A 115 -1.97 -7.08 -5.94
CA VAL A 115 -3.02 -7.84 -6.63
C VAL A 115 -3.50 -9.02 -5.79
N GLU A 116 -2.57 -9.74 -5.16
CA GLU A 116 -2.95 -10.86 -4.28
C GLU A 116 -3.74 -10.39 -3.06
N LEU A 117 -3.35 -9.26 -2.46
CA LEU A 117 -4.13 -8.66 -1.36
C LEU A 117 -5.54 -8.29 -1.82
N ALA A 118 -5.65 -7.71 -3.02
CA ALA A 118 -6.95 -7.34 -3.56
C ALA A 118 -7.83 -8.56 -3.83
N LYS A 119 -7.25 -9.67 -4.29
CA LYS A 119 -7.99 -10.92 -4.48
C LYS A 119 -8.48 -11.49 -3.15
N ALA A 120 -7.65 -11.39 -2.10
CA ALA A 120 -7.97 -11.99 -0.82
C ALA A 120 -8.98 -11.15 -0.01
N PHE A 121 -8.91 -9.85 -0.09
CA PHE A 121 -9.65 -8.96 0.81
C PHE A 121 -10.63 -8.02 0.10
N GLY A 122 -10.51 -7.83 -1.19
CA GLY A 122 -11.37 -6.94 -1.95
C GLY A 122 -12.58 -7.62 -2.56
N SER A 123 -13.26 -6.90 -3.45
CA SER A 123 -14.39 -7.40 -4.21
C SER A 123 -13.91 -8.08 -5.51
N ASP A 124 -14.85 -8.60 -6.30
CA ASP A 124 -14.55 -9.35 -7.53
C ASP A 124 -13.70 -8.56 -8.52
N ASN A 125 -13.84 -7.23 -8.56
CA ASN A 125 -13.12 -6.39 -9.50
C ASN A 125 -11.88 -5.71 -8.91
N SER A 126 -11.61 -5.89 -7.62
CA SER A 126 -10.53 -5.19 -6.93
C SER A 126 -9.16 -5.50 -7.52
N SER A 127 -8.87 -6.76 -7.78
CA SER A 127 -7.55 -7.15 -8.29
C SER A 127 -7.25 -6.54 -9.65
N LYS A 128 -8.26 -6.49 -10.53
CA LYS A 128 -8.11 -5.89 -11.86
C LYS A 128 -7.90 -4.39 -11.75
N PHE A 129 -8.67 -3.73 -10.89
CA PHE A 129 -8.55 -2.30 -10.65
C PHE A 129 -7.17 -1.94 -10.08
N VAL A 130 -6.75 -2.64 -9.04
CA VAL A 130 -5.45 -2.41 -8.39
C VAL A 130 -4.30 -2.64 -9.39
N ASN A 131 -4.37 -3.72 -10.16
CA ASN A 131 -3.35 -4.01 -11.16
C ASN A 131 -3.25 -2.89 -12.20
N GLY A 132 -4.40 -2.40 -12.68
CA GLY A 132 -4.43 -1.31 -13.66
C GLY A 132 -3.84 -0.02 -13.14
N VAL A 133 -4.24 0.39 -11.93
CA VAL A 133 -3.76 1.63 -11.33
C VAL A 133 -2.26 1.55 -11.03
N LEU A 134 -1.80 0.49 -10.39
CA LEU A 134 -0.38 0.36 -10.04
C LEU A 134 0.50 0.14 -11.27
N GLY A 135 -0.01 -0.55 -12.28
CA GLY A 135 0.69 -0.69 -13.55
C GLY A 135 0.90 0.66 -14.24
N THR A 136 -0.14 1.50 -14.25
CA THR A 136 -0.05 2.85 -14.78
C THR A 136 0.92 3.70 -13.96
N ALA A 137 0.85 3.59 -12.63
CA ALA A 137 1.78 4.30 -11.74
C ALA A 137 3.23 3.93 -12.06
N TYR A 138 3.50 2.65 -12.23
CA TYR A 138 4.85 2.20 -12.56
C TYR A 138 5.33 2.82 -13.88
N ARG A 139 4.50 2.77 -14.92
CA ARG A 139 4.89 3.30 -16.23
C ARG A 139 5.10 4.82 -16.22
N THR A 140 4.20 5.55 -15.54
CA THR A 140 4.23 7.02 -15.60
C THR A 140 5.16 7.67 -14.58
N LEU A 141 5.25 7.10 -13.37
CA LEU A 141 5.99 7.72 -12.28
C LEU A 141 7.41 7.18 -12.10
N ILE A 142 7.68 6.00 -12.61
CA ILE A 142 8.95 5.33 -12.38
C ILE A 142 9.68 5.06 -13.68
N GLU A 143 9.06 4.34 -14.60
CA GLU A 143 9.68 3.95 -15.85
C GLU A 143 9.95 5.16 -16.75
N ASP A 144 8.95 6.03 -16.93
CA ASP A 144 9.11 7.24 -17.76
C ASP A 144 10.15 8.19 -17.18
N THR A 145 10.16 8.36 -15.87
CA THR A 145 11.14 9.21 -15.19
C THR A 145 12.56 8.65 -15.38
N ALA A 146 12.72 7.35 -15.24
CA ALA A 146 14.02 6.70 -15.45
C ALA A 146 14.47 6.82 -16.90
N HIS A 147 13.54 6.69 -17.84
CA HIS A 147 13.83 6.83 -19.26
C HIS A 147 14.25 8.26 -19.61
N ASP A 148 13.54 9.25 -19.07
CA ASP A 148 13.89 10.67 -19.26
C ASP A 148 15.27 10.99 -18.71
N SER A 149 15.59 10.46 -17.53
CA SER A 149 16.92 10.63 -16.93
C SER A 149 18.03 10.05 -17.81
N THR A 150 17.74 8.93 -18.45
CA THR A 150 18.69 8.28 -19.36
C THR A 150 18.86 9.07 -20.65
N ALA A 151 17.80 9.70 -21.12
CA ALA A 151 17.82 10.50 -22.36
C ALA A 151 18.64 11.78 -22.22
N GLU A 152 18.78 12.31 -21.02
CA GLU A 152 19.56 13.51 -20.75
C GLU A 152 21.08 13.26 -20.71
N VAL A 153 21.48 12.01 -20.69
CA VAL A 153 22.88 11.62 -20.69
C VAL A 153 23.35 11.32 -22.11
#